data_ca8f1fd366aea1232534f3156130d7cd
#
_entry.id   ca8f1fd366aea1232534f3156130d7cd
#
_cell.length_a   1.000
_cell.length_b   1.000
_cell.length_c   1.000
_cell.angle_alpha   90.00
_cell.angle_beta   90.00
_cell.angle_gamma   90.00
#
_symmetry.space_group_name_H-M   'P 1'
#
loop_
_entity.id
_entity.type
_entity.pdbx_description
1 polymer ?
#
loop_
_entity_poly.entity_id
_entity_poly.type
_entity_poly.pdbx_seq_one_letter_code
_entity_poly.pdbx_strand_id
1 'polypeptide(L)'
;KLRFFEAMSHMSPEDSWEAFGPPGRRLRWCCTVHKSVPTIIALRSKEITGDYDAKAVVYDGVRKEESAARSLYDAIGEGVKNINQVNCSPILEWGTAEVYLYLLKNNILFNDAYRIGLFRVGCKVCPMSSGWWDGIVNDRYSDELSSLLGKVEEYAKSTKAPKEQKKYVEDGGWKGRMGGRGLKAGGNRVTEVIDGDKIIFHFSSQTNSWLEVAKLLGEIVEKTGETYTQIIDRQSYTFTVSNNTVTYQPYSAMDRFVISHLRGVANKVAYCVGCKACVVQCPVGAFEITEDNKILIREELCIHCANCIEFTGTKGCLAAKSLYTTG
;
A
#
# COMPACT_ATOMS: atom_id res chain seq x y z
N LYS A 1 21.20 -28.10 -0.47
CA LYS A 1 21.02 -27.21 -1.63
C LYS A 1 19.96 -26.18 -1.25
N LEU A 2 20.27 -24.87 -1.31
CA LEU A 2 19.31 -23.80 -1.06
C LEU A 2 18.30 -23.75 -2.21
N ARG A 3 17.02 -23.55 -1.90
CA ARG A 3 15.98 -23.27 -2.90
C ARG A 3 15.93 -21.77 -3.17
N PHE A 4 15.76 -21.39 -4.42
CA PHE A 4 15.58 -20.01 -4.84
C PHE A 4 14.14 -19.80 -5.29
N PHE A 5 13.51 -18.72 -4.84
CA PHE A 5 12.18 -18.31 -5.23
C PHE A 5 12.21 -16.83 -5.64
N GLU A 6 11.50 -16.51 -6.70
CA GLU A 6 11.31 -15.15 -7.16
C GLU A 6 9.90 -14.67 -6.80
N ALA A 7 9.82 -13.58 -6.05
CA ALA A 7 8.55 -12.97 -5.64
C ALA A 7 8.29 -11.72 -6.47
N MET A 8 7.44 -11.83 -7.50
CA MET A 8 7.10 -10.73 -8.40
C MET A 8 5.75 -10.11 -8.08
N SER A 9 5.65 -8.79 -8.23
CA SER A 9 4.38 -8.08 -8.14
C SER A 9 3.45 -8.48 -9.28
N HIS A 10 2.15 -8.61 -8.98
CA HIS A 10 1.12 -8.81 -9.99
C HIS A 10 0.82 -7.56 -10.84
N MET A 11 1.29 -6.39 -10.39
CA MET A 11 1.22 -5.13 -11.14
C MET A 11 2.61 -4.82 -11.71
N SER A 12 2.67 -4.39 -12.97
CA SER A 12 3.90 -3.82 -13.53
C SER A 12 4.25 -2.49 -12.84
N PRO A 13 5.50 -2.03 -12.90
CA PRO A 13 5.85 -0.68 -12.45
C PRO A 13 4.99 0.40 -13.11
N GLU A 14 4.78 0.30 -14.42
CA GLU A 14 4.02 1.25 -15.23
C GLU A 14 2.55 1.31 -14.79
N ASP A 15 1.87 0.14 -14.67
CA ASP A 15 0.47 0.06 -14.24
C ASP A 15 0.29 0.58 -12.81
N SER A 16 1.21 0.22 -11.93
CA SER A 16 1.15 0.68 -10.54
C SER A 16 1.36 2.20 -10.43
N TRP A 17 2.24 2.79 -11.25
CA TRP A 17 2.44 4.24 -11.29
C TRP A 17 1.25 4.96 -11.95
N GLU A 18 0.58 4.33 -12.92
CA GLU A 18 -0.68 4.86 -13.45
C GLU A 18 -1.77 4.87 -12.38
N ALA A 19 -1.92 3.77 -11.64
CA ALA A 19 -2.94 3.60 -10.63
C ALA A 19 -2.73 4.50 -9.39
N PHE A 20 -1.49 4.67 -8.94
CA PHE A 20 -1.15 5.37 -7.70
C PHE A 20 -0.51 6.75 -7.90
N GLY A 21 -0.02 7.05 -9.10
CA GLY A 21 0.87 8.17 -9.38
C GLY A 21 2.27 8.00 -8.78
N PRO A 22 3.20 8.94 -9.04
CA PRO A 22 4.57 8.88 -8.52
C PRO A 22 4.59 8.67 -7.00
N PRO A 23 5.42 7.75 -6.46
CA PRO A 23 5.49 7.54 -5.02
C PRO A 23 6.11 8.75 -4.31
N GLY A 24 5.68 9.02 -3.07
CA GLY A 24 6.25 10.09 -2.24
C GLY A 24 6.97 9.53 -1.01
N ARG A 25 7.79 10.35 -0.35
CA ARG A 25 8.52 9.96 0.87
C ARG A 25 7.58 9.45 1.97
N ARG A 26 6.37 10.02 2.07
CA ARG A 26 5.33 9.61 3.02
C ARG A 26 4.30 8.66 2.38
N LEU A 27 4.27 8.54 1.07
CA LEU A 27 3.38 7.67 0.31
C LEU A 27 4.19 6.58 -0.43
N ARG A 28 4.86 5.72 0.33
CA ARG A 28 5.71 4.64 -0.20
C ARG A 28 4.89 3.40 -0.58
N TRP A 29 3.78 3.59 -1.30
CA TRP A 29 2.93 2.51 -1.78
C TRP A 29 3.73 1.46 -2.58
N CYS A 30 4.75 1.89 -3.34
CA CYS A 30 5.61 1.02 -4.14
C CYS A 30 6.35 -0.04 -3.31
N CYS A 31 6.77 0.28 -2.08
CA CYS A 31 7.39 -0.71 -1.18
C CYS A 31 6.41 -1.82 -0.80
N THR A 32 5.13 -1.50 -0.62
CA THR A 32 4.11 -2.49 -0.30
C THR A 32 3.77 -3.33 -1.52
N VAL A 33 3.45 -2.69 -2.65
CA VAL A 33 2.99 -3.34 -3.87
C VAL A 33 4.07 -4.23 -4.51
N HIS A 34 5.32 -3.74 -4.58
CA HIS A 34 6.41 -4.44 -5.29
C HIS A 34 7.36 -5.26 -4.41
N LYS A 35 7.24 -5.18 -3.08
CA LYS A 35 8.09 -5.93 -2.16
C LYS A 35 7.28 -6.74 -1.16
N SER A 36 6.50 -6.08 -0.29
CA SER A 36 5.83 -6.78 0.82
C SER A 36 4.73 -7.73 0.32
N VAL A 37 3.86 -7.28 -0.58
CA VAL A 37 2.76 -8.09 -1.13
C VAL A 37 3.29 -9.34 -1.82
N PRO A 38 4.18 -9.28 -2.84
CA PRO A 38 4.65 -10.49 -3.51
C PRO A 38 5.42 -11.40 -2.58
N THR A 39 6.24 -10.88 -1.66
CA THR A 39 6.98 -11.70 -0.70
C THR A 39 6.04 -12.50 0.21
N ILE A 40 4.99 -11.88 0.76
CA ILE A 40 4.05 -12.56 1.66
C ILE A 40 3.21 -13.58 0.88
N ILE A 41 2.77 -13.25 -0.33
CA ILE A 41 2.04 -14.19 -1.20
C ILE A 41 2.93 -15.40 -1.52
N ALA A 42 4.20 -15.18 -1.87
CA ALA A 42 5.14 -16.27 -2.14
C ALA A 42 5.36 -17.15 -0.90
N LEU A 43 5.58 -16.56 0.28
CA LEU A 43 5.75 -17.31 1.53
C LEU A 43 4.53 -18.21 1.84
N ARG A 44 3.32 -17.72 1.57
CA ARG A 44 2.07 -18.46 1.78
C ARG A 44 1.74 -19.47 0.67
N SER A 45 2.47 -19.44 -0.43
CA SER A 45 2.23 -20.37 -1.55
C SER A 45 2.52 -21.81 -1.16
N LYS A 46 1.85 -22.77 -1.84
CA LYS A 46 2.06 -24.22 -1.66
C LYS A 46 3.50 -24.65 -1.94
N GLU A 47 4.22 -23.89 -2.73
CA GLU A 47 5.60 -24.16 -3.10
C GLU A 47 6.59 -23.89 -1.96
N ILE A 48 6.25 -22.99 -1.03
CA ILE A 48 7.10 -22.63 0.09
C ILE A 48 6.56 -23.19 1.39
N THR A 49 5.44 -22.72 1.88
CA THR A 49 4.87 -23.22 3.16
C THR A 49 3.51 -23.87 2.99
N GLY A 50 2.67 -23.41 2.06
CA GLY A 50 1.28 -23.84 1.91
C GLY A 50 0.39 -23.45 3.09
N ASP A 51 0.91 -22.67 4.03
CA ASP A 51 0.25 -22.29 5.26
C ASP A 51 0.05 -20.77 5.33
N TYR A 52 -1.17 -20.35 5.55
CA TYR A 52 -1.54 -18.94 5.65
C TYR A 52 -0.91 -18.27 6.90
N ASP A 53 -0.81 -19.02 7.98
CA ASP A 53 -0.26 -18.56 9.28
C ASP A 53 1.21 -18.89 9.46
N ALA A 54 1.89 -19.34 8.40
CA ALA A 54 3.30 -19.70 8.45
C ALA A 54 4.14 -18.58 9.07
N LYS A 55 4.93 -18.94 10.08
CA LYS A 55 5.93 -18.06 10.68
C LYS A 55 7.25 -18.22 9.94
N ALA A 56 7.89 -17.08 9.65
CA ALA A 56 9.16 -17.05 8.95
C ALA A 56 10.22 -16.30 9.75
N VAL A 57 11.44 -16.86 9.79
CA VAL A 57 12.65 -16.12 10.20
C VAL A 57 13.30 -15.61 8.93
N VAL A 58 13.43 -14.31 8.81
CA VAL A 58 14.03 -13.65 7.65
C VAL A 58 15.39 -13.10 8.02
N TYR A 59 16.44 -13.61 7.39
CA TYR A 59 17.76 -13.06 7.50
C TYR A 59 17.96 -11.95 6.46
N ASP A 60 18.36 -10.78 6.91
CA ASP A 60 18.59 -9.63 6.05
C ASP A 60 19.98 -9.00 6.26
N GLY A 61 20.37 -8.14 5.33
CA GLY A 61 21.65 -7.41 5.36
C GLY A 61 21.50 -5.97 5.87
N VAL A 62 20.51 -5.69 6.71
CA VAL A 62 20.30 -4.37 7.29
C VAL A 62 21.45 -4.01 8.23
N ARG A 63 21.92 -2.73 8.15
CA ARG A 63 23.00 -2.20 8.98
C ARG A 63 22.59 -0.88 9.62
N LYS A 64 23.07 -0.63 10.86
CA LYS A 64 22.76 0.59 11.62
C LYS A 64 23.22 1.85 10.91
N GLU A 65 24.38 1.84 10.28
CA GLU A 65 24.95 3.01 9.60
C GLU A 65 24.13 3.51 8.38
N GLU A 66 23.23 2.69 7.85
CA GLU A 66 22.48 3.05 6.64
C GLU A 66 21.45 4.17 6.83
N SER A 67 20.98 4.39 8.04
CA SER A 67 20.07 5.51 8.38
C SER A 67 19.85 5.64 9.87
N ALA A 68 19.47 6.85 10.32
CA ALA A 68 19.07 7.11 11.71
C ALA A 68 17.92 6.21 12.20
N ALA A 69 16.98 5.83 11.32
CA ALA A 69 15.91 4.90 11.69
C ALA A 69 16.43 3.48 11.93
N ARG A 70 17.45 3.03 11.15
CA ARG A 70 18.05 1.70 11.30
C ARG A 70 19.02 1.60 12.47
N SER A 71 19.61 2.72 12.89
CA SER A 71 20.48 2.74 14.07
C SER A 71 19.77 2.34 15.37
N LEU A 72 18.43 2.40 15.36
CA LEU A 72 17.57 2.01 16.49
C LEU A 72 17.09 0.55 16.42
N TYR A 73 17.50 -0.22 15.40
CA TYR A 73 17.06 -1.61 15.26
C TYR A 73 17.86 -2.53 16.17
N ASP A 74 17.17 -3.58 16.64
CA ASP A 74 17.79 -4.73 17.28
C ASP A 74 18.19 -5.78 16.24
N ALA A 75 19.19 -6.61 16.56
CA ALA A 75 19.64 -7.68 15.68
C ALA A 75 18.56 -8.74 15.40
N ILE A 76 17.65 -8.92 16.34
CA ILE A 76 16.47 -9.76 16.20
C ILE A 76 15.25 -8.93 16.59
N GLY A 77 14.25 -8.84 15.72
CA GLY A 77 13.06 -8.05 15.95
C GLY A 77 11.84 -8.61 15.23
N GLU A 78 10.66 -8.25 15.70
CA GLU A 78 9.42 -8.60 15.01
C GLU A 78 9.29 -7.85 13.67
N GLY A 79 8.74 -8.53 12.69
CA GLY A 79 8.53 -7.97 11.35
C GLY A 79 7.46 -6.88 11.37
N VAL A 80 7.86 -5.61 11.21
CA VAL A 80 6.94 -4.45 11.19
C VAL A 80 5.87 -4.55 10.08
N LYS A 81 6.18 -5.30 9.02
CA LYS A 81 5.30 -5.40 7.83
C LYS A 81 4.49 -6.69 7.77
N ASN A 82 4.91 -7.70 8.49
CA ASN A 82 4.23 -8.99 8.57
C ASN A 82 4.33 -9.50 10.01
N ILE A 83 3.19 -9.67 10.66
CA ILE A 83 3.10 -10.14 12.04
C ILE A 83 3.66 -11.56 12.26
N ASN A 84 3.73 -12.35 11.19
CA ASN A 84 4.25 -13.73 11.22
C ASN A 84 5.74 -13.81 10.83
N GLN A 85 6.47 -12.69 10.88
CA GLN A 85 7.86 -12.62 10.48
C GLN A 85 8.73 -12.13 11.65
N VAL A 86 9.82 -12.85 11.92
CA VAL A 86 10.92 -12.39 12.77
C VAL A 86 12.09 -12.06 11.87
N ASN A 87 12.62 -10.85 11.99
CA ASN A 87 13.81 -10.43 11.25
C ASN A 87 15.06 -10.72 12.09
N CYS A 88 16.08 -11.25 11.43
CA CYS A 88 17.40 -11.45 11.98
C CYS A 88 18.42 -10.73 11.07
N SER A 89 19.10 -9.73 11.62
CA SER A 89 20.09 -8.89 10.93
C SER A 89 21.50 -9.18 11.43
N PRO A 90 22.16 -10.26 10.98
CA PRO A 90 23.43 -10.73 11.57
C PRO A 90 24.60 -9.77 11.37
N ILE A 91 24.51 -8.86 10.39
CA ILE A 91 25.53 -7.84 10.11
C ILE A 91 25.09 -6.43 10.51
N LEU A 92 24.16 -6.32 11.47
CA LEU A 92 23.56 -5.05 11.88
C LEU A 92 24.61 -4.00 12.32
N GLU A 93 25.64 -4.45 13.03
CA GLU A 93 26.72 -3.59 13.55
C GLU A 93 27.88 -3.38 12.57
N TRP A 94 27.84 -4.03 11.40
CA TRP A 94 28.95 -3.92 10.44
C TRP A 94 28.94 -2.57 9.72
N GLY A 95 30.13 -2.00 9.56
CA GLY A 95 30.35 -0.86 8.69
C GLY A 95 30.46 -1.26 7.21
N THR A 96 30.32 -0.27 6.32
CA THR A 96 30.45 -0.48 4.87
C THR A 96 31.78 -1.09 4.51
N ALA A 97 32.90 -0.63 5.14
CA ALA A 97 34.24 -1.16 4.91
C ALA A 97 34.34 -2.64 5.27
N GLU A 98 33.77 -3.05 6.41
CA GLU A 98 33.77 -4.44 6.86
C GLU A 98 33.05 -5.36 5.88
N VAL A 99 31.90 -4.92 5.37
CA VAL A 99 31.15 -5.67 4.34
C VAL A 99 31.99 -5.86 3.08
N TYR A 100 32.61 -4.79 2.57
CA TYR A 100 33.46 -4.91 1.37
C TYR A 100 34.69 -5.78 1.59
N LEU A 101 35.38 -5.63 2.71
CA LEU A 101 36.49 -6.48 3.05
C LEU A 101 36.12 -7.96 3.13
N TYR A 102 34.98 -8.25 3.73
CA TYR A 102 34.45 -9.62 3.80
C TYR A 102 34.14 -10.21 2.42
N LEU A 103 33.42 -9.43 1.56
CA LEU A 103 33.09 -9.86 0.21
C LEU A 103 34.34 -10.13 -0.64
N LEU A 104 35.31 -9.22 -0.60
CA LEU A 104 36.57 -9.34 -1.33
C LEU A 104 37.42 -10.50 -0.81
N LYS A 105 37.57 -10.62 0.51
CA LYS A 105 38.33 -11.71 1.15
C LYS A 105 37.79 -13.09 0.76
N ASN A 106 36.47 -13.23 0.65
CA ASN A 106 35.82 -14.50 0.36
C ASN A 106 35.51 -14.68 -1.14
N ASN A 107 35.95 -13.77 -2.01
CA ASN A 107 35.69 -13.77 -3.46
C ASN A 107 34.23 -13.94 -3.79
N ILE A 108 33.35 -13.23 -3.05
CA ILE A 108 31.88 -13.25 -3.25
C ILE A 108 31.51 -12.20 -4.31
N LEU A 109 30.69 -12.60 -5.26
CA LEU A 109 30.13 -11.68 -6.24
C LEU A 109 29.23 -10.66 -5.54
N PHE A 110 29.36 -9.40 -5.88
CA PHE A 110 28.49 -8.33 -5.42
C PHE A 110 27.90 -7.56 -6.60
N ASN A 111 26.80 -6.88 -6.34
CA ASN A 111 26.03 -6.19 -7.36
C ASN A 111 26.85 -5.10 -8.07
N ASP A 112 26.76 -5.03 -9.40
CA ASP A 112 27.51 -4.06 -10.22
C ASP A 112 27.18 -2.60 -9.89
N ALA A 113 26.02 -2.33 -9.28
CA ALA A 113 25.66 -1.01 -8.79
C ALA A 113 26.71 -0.40 -7.84
N TYR A 114 27.37 -1.24 -7.05
CA TYR A 114 28.49 -0.79 -6.19
C TYR A 114 29.72 -0.37 -6.99
N ARG A 115 29.97 -1.01 -8.15
CA ARG A 115 31.10 -0.69 -9.02
C ARG A 115 30.94 0.63 -9.75
N ILE A 116 29.69 1.09 -9.95
CA ILE A 116 29.41 2.39 -10.55
C ILE A 116 29.27 3.52 -9.53
N GLY A 117 29.60 3.27 -8.26
CA GLY A 117 29.66 4.30 -7.21
C GLY A 117 28.40 4.43 -6.35
N LEU A 118 27.49 3.46 -6.36
CA LEU A 118 26.37 3.44 -5.42
C LEU A 118 26.79 2.81 -4.10
N PHE A 119 26.44 3.45 -2.99
CA PHE A 119 26.79 2.97 -1.63
C PHE A 119 25.89 1.83 -1.15
N ARG A 120 24.74 1.67 -1.76
CA ARG A 120 23.76 0.62 -1.50
C ARG A 120 22.92 0.38 -2.74
N VAL A 121 22.35 -0.81 -2.86
CA VAL A 121 21.42 -1.13 -3.95
C VAL A 121 19.98 -0.87 -3.50
N GLY A 122 19.19 -0.25 -4.37
CA GLY A 122 17.77 0.07 -4.14
C GLY A 122 17.01 0.15 -5.45
N CYS A 123 15.77 0.66 -5.39
CA CYS A 123 14.98 0.88 -6.60
C CYS A 123 15.60 2.01 -7.43
N LYS A 124 15.67 1.86 -8.76
CA LYS A 124 16.20 2.87 -9.68
C LYS A 124 15.48 4.22 -9.50
N VAL A 125 14.15 4.23 -9.45
CA VAL A 125 13.37 5.44 -9.12
C VAL A 125 12.79 5.30 -7.72
N CYS A 126 13.34 6.05 -6.76
CA CYS A 126 12.96 5.95 -5.36
C CYS A 126 12.76 7.35 -4.75
N PRO A 127 11.63 7.62 -4.08
CA PRO A 127 11.44 8.91 -3.41
C PRO A 127 12.41 9.13 -2.24
N MET A 128 13.10 8.08 -1.76
CA MET A 128 14.09 8.14 -0.68
C MET A 128 15.53 8.23 -1.19
N SER A 129 15.74 8.27 -2.51
CA SER A 129 17.08 8.40 -3.09
C SER A 129 17.68 9.77 -2.84
N SER A 130 19.02 9.82 -2.76
CA SER A 130 19.79 11.06 -2.73
C SER A 130 20.00 11.62 -4.15
N GLY A 131 20.40 12.89 -4.26
CA GLY A 131 20.78 13.47 -5.56
C GLY A 131 21.95 12.74 -6.23
N TRP A 132 22.91 12.22 -5.46
CA TRP A 132 23.99 11.38 -5.98
C TRP A 132 23.47 10.10 -6.63
N TRP A 133 22.56 9.41 -5.95
CA TRP A 133 21.88 8.24 -6.50
C TRP A 133 21.16 8.55 -7.80
N ASP A 134 20.32 9.60 -7.79
CA ASP A 134 19.55 9.99 -8.97
C ASP A 134 20.45 10.35 -10.14
N GLY A 135 21.58 11.05 -9.89
CA GLY A 135 22.55 11.40 -10.92
C GLY A 135 23.14 10.16 -11.60
N ILE A 136 23.64 9.21 -10.83
CA ILE A 136 24.24 7.97 -11.37
C ILE A 136 23.17 7.14 -12.10
N VAL A 137 21.98 7.00 -11.51
CA VAL A 137 20.93 6.16 -12.08
C VAL A 137 20.36 6.77 -13.35
N ASN A 138 20.17 8.10 -13.40
CA ASN A 138 19.69 8.78 -14.59
C ASN A 138 20.74 8.72 -15.74
N ASP A 139 22.02 8.83 -15.43
CA ASP A 139 23.08 8.70 -16.42
C ASP A 139 23.14 7.30 -17.05
N ARG A 140 23.00 6.26 -16.22
CA ARG A 140 23.18 4.87 -16.64
C ARG A 140 21.95 4.18 -17.17
N TYR A 141 20.75 4.63 -16.79
CA TYR A 141 19.49 3.92 -17.01
C TYR A 141 18.39 4.84 -17.54
N SER A 142 18.72 5.99 -18.18
CA SER A 142 17.75 6.96 -18.69
C SER A 142 16.68 6.33 -19.58
N ASP A 143 17.07 5.47 -20.51
CA ASP A 143 16.15 4.84 -21.45
C ASP A 143 15.15 3.92 -20.75
N GLU A 144 15.63 3.11 -19.81
CA GLU A 144 14.78 2.20 -19.03
C GLU A 144 13.81 2.96 -18.10
N LEU A 145 14.16 4.18 -17.70
CA LEU A 145 13.38 4.98 -16.77
C LEU A 145 12.44 5.97 -17.45
N SER A 146 12.54 6.14 -18.76
CA SER A 146 11.81 7.15 -19.53
C SER A 146 10.30 7.11 -19.30
N SER A 147 9.69 5.92 -19.23
CA SER A 147 8.27 5.74 -18.94
C SER A 147 7.87 6.28 -17.55
N LEU A 148 8.63 5.95 -16.51
CA LEU A 148 8.33 6.38 -15.14
C LEU A 148 8.66 7.87 -14.94
N LEU A 149 9.72 8.37 -15.54
CA LEU A 149 10.08 9.79 -15.49
C LEU A 149 9.04 10.63 -16.26
N GLY A 150 8.51 10.13 -17.37
CA GLY A 150 7.38 10.75 -18.09
C GLY A 150 6.16 10.93 -17.19
N LYS A 151 5.82 9.96 -16.33
CA LYS A 151 4.73 10.09 -15.33
C LYS A 151 5.03 11.15 -14.26
N VAL A 152 6.30 11.36 -13.90
CA VAL A 152 6.69 12.47 -13.00
C VAL A 152 6.47 13.81 -13.68
N GLU A 153 6.81 13.93 -14.97
CA GLU A 153 6.57 15.15 -15.75
C GLU A 153 5.08 15.44 -15.91
N GLU A 154 4.26 14.43 -16.21
CA GLU A 154 2.80 14.57 -16.26
C GLU A 154 2.24 15.06 -14.92
N TYR A 155 2.72 14.51 -13.83
CA TYR A 155 2.34 14.96 -12.48
C TYR A 155 2.79 16.42 -12.23
N ALA A 156 3.98 16.80 -12.68
CA ALA A 156 4.44 18.18 -12.57
C ALA A 156 3.55 19.14 -13.40
N LYS A 157 3.16 18.74 -14.62
CA LYS A 157 2.24 19.53 -15.47
C LYS A 157 0.87 19.75 -14.82
N SER A 158 0.37 18.76 -14.08
CA SER A 158 -0.95 18.84 -13.43
C SER A 158 -0.93 19.63 -12.10
N THR A 159 0.25 19.88 -11.52
CA THR A 159 0.37 20.45 -10.17
C THR A 159 1.17 21.74 -10.09
N LYS A 160 1.92 22.10 -11.15
CA LYS A 160 2.85 23.25 -11.17
C LYS A 160 2.62 24.16 -12.37
N ALA A 161 2.88 25.44 -12.18
CA ALA A 161 2.90 26.41 -13.28
C ALA A 161 4.00 26.03 -14.30
N PRO A 162 3.81 26.31 -15.62
CA PRO A 162 4.74 25.87 -16.67
C PRO A 162 6.21 26.22 -16.41
N LYS A 163 6.49 27.42 -15.88
CA LYS A 163 7.83 27.89 -15.55
C LYS A 163 8.53 27.13 -14.41
N GLU A 164 7.76 26.40 -13.59
CA GLU A 164 8.27 25.69 -12.43
C GLU A 164 8.43 24.19 -12.68
N GLN A 165 7.79 23.65 -13.72
CA GLN A 165 7.68 22.22 -13.96
C GLN A 165 9.05 21.54 -14.08
N LYS A 166 9.92 22.08 -14.94
CA LYS A 166 11.26 21.53 -15.17
C LYS A 166 12.06 21.46 -13.89
N LYS A 167 12.16 22.59 -13.18
CA LYS A 167 12.88 22.67 -11.89
C LYS A 167 12.27 21.74 -10.85
N TYR A 168 10.94 21.64 -10.78
CA TYR A 168 10.26 20.74 -9.85
C TYR A 168 10.62 19.26 -10.07
N VAL A 169 10.77 18.84 -11.33
CA VAL A 169 11.20 17.48 -11.66
C VAL A 169 12.68 17.29 -11.32
N GLU A 170 13.55 18.18 -11.76
CA GLU A 170 15.01 18.11 -11.55
C GLU A 170 15.40 18.14 -10.06
N ASP A 171 14.76 19.00 -9.26
CA ASP A 171 14.98 19.09 -7.80
C ASP A 171 14.32 17.91 -7.03
N GLY A 172 13.63 17.00 -7.72
CA GLY A 172 12.92 15.87 -7.09
C GLY A 172 11.75 16.33 -6.22
N GLY A 173 11.12 17.45 -6.51
CA GLY A 173 9.98 18.00 -5.77
C GLY A 173 8.80 17.04 -5.68
N TRP A 174 8.62 16.17 -6.68
CA TRP A 174 7.63 15.10 -6.71
C TRP A 174 7.76 14.09 -5.54
N LYS A 175 8.97 13.91 -5.01
CA LYS A 175 9.23 13.03 -3.86
C LYS A 175 8.52 13.49 -2.58
N GLY A 176 8.10 14.75 -2.53
CA GLY A 176 7.30 15.33 -1.45
C GLY A 176 5.80 15.13 -1.59
N ARG A 177 5.32 14.40 -2.60
CA ARG A 177 3.88 14.18 -2.85
C ARG A 177 3.14 13.63 -1.63
N MET A 178 1.95 14.21 -1.37
CA MET A 178 1.05 13.87 -0.27
C MET A 178 -0.39 13.71 -0.80
N GLY A 179 -0.88 12.51 -1.02
CA GLY A 179 -2.23 12.26 -1.54
C GLY A 179 -2.35 12.35 -3.06
N GLY A 180 -3.60 12.38 -3.56
CA GLY A 180 -3.93 12.21 -4.98
C GLY A 180 -4.12 13.49 -5.79
N ARG A 181 -3.78 14.67 -5.23
CA ARG A 181 -3.94 15.95 -5.94
C ARG A 181 -3.17 15.93 -7.26
N GLY A 182 -3.85 16.32 -8.35
CA GLY A 182 -3.25 16.36 -9.69
C GLY A 182 -3.16 15.00 -10.39
N LEU A 183 -3.66 13.92 -9.81
CA LEU A 183 -3.72 12.60 -10.45
C LEU A 183 -5.10 12.34 -11.04
N LYS A 184 -5.18 11.66 -12.19
CA LYS A 184 -6.44 11.19 -12.78
C LYS A 184 -7.22 10.28 -11.83
N ALA A 185 -6.53 9.38 -11.16
CA ALA A 185 -7.10 8.46 -10.18
C ALA A 185 -7.33 9.09 -8.80
N GLY A 186 -6.82 10.30 -8.56
CA GLY A 186 -6.94 11.02 -7.30
C GLY A 186 -8.19 11.87 -7.20
N GLY A 187 -8.25 12.65 -6.13
CA GLY A 187 -9.37 13.57 -5.88
C GLY A 187 -10.28 13.12 -4.75
N ASN A 188 -11.39 13.84 -4.56
CA ASN A 188 -12.44 13.49 -3.62
C ASN A 188 -13.53 12.70 -4.35
N ARG A 189 -13.51 11.36 -4.23
CA ARG A 189 -14.46 10.47 -4.91
C ARG A 189 -15.66 10.08 -4.06
N VAL A 190 -15.65 10.40 -2.79
CA VAL A 190 -16.75 10.18 -1.87
C VAL A 190 -16.91 11.36 -0.94
N THR A 191 -18.11 11.89 -0.84
CA THR A 191 -18.48 12.95 0.10
C THR A 191 -19.45 12.40 1.13
N GLU A 192 -19.33 12.88 2.36
CA GLU A 192 -20.18 12.49 3.49
C GLU A 192 -21.08 13.65 3.88
N VAL A 193 -22.35 13.36 4.10
CA VAL A 193 -23.35 14.30 4.60
C VAL A 193 -24.09 13.67 5.77
N ILE A 194 -24.32 14.44 6.82
CA ILE A 194 -25.17 14.05 7.95
C ILE A 194 -26.47 14.83 7.79
N ASP A 195 -27.59 14.11 7.69
CA ASP A 195 -28.94 14.67 7.57
C ASP A 195 -29.86 14.04 8.61
N GLY A 196 -30.15 14.79 9.66
CA GLY A 196 -30.91 14.30 10.80
C GLY A 196 -30.24 13.07 11.43
N ASP A 197 -30.93 11.93 11.47
CA ASP A 197 -30.44 10.66 12.01
C ASP A 197 -29.86 9.73 10.93
N LYS A 198 -29.31 10.30 9.87
CA LYS A 198 -28.72 9.56 8.74
C LYS A 198 -27.32 10.03 8.43
N ILE A 199 -26.44 9.08 8.05
CA ILE A 199 -25.15 9.36 7.40
C ILE A 199 -25.24 8.92 5.95
N ILE A 200 -24.89 9.79 5.03
CA ILE A 200 -25.06 9.63 3.58
C ILE A 200 -23.69 9.74 2.92
N PHE A 201 -23.33 8.72 2.14
CA PHE A 201 -22.13 8.72 1.29
C PHE A 201 -22.55 8.88 -0.17
N HIS A 202 -22.06 9.94 -0.81
CA HIS A 202 -22.24 10.18 -2.25
C HIS A 202 -20.94 9.89 -2.98
N PHE A 203 -21.00 9.03 -3.99
CA PHE A 203 -19.85 8.62 -4.80
C PHE A 203 -19.87 9.29 -6.17
N SER A 204 -18.79 9.98 -6.54
CA SER A 204 -18.59 10.41 -7.93
C SER A 204 -18.12 9.24 -8.82
N SER A 205 -17.49 8.23 -8.22
CA SER A 205 -17.15 6.96 -8.89
C SER A 205 -16.96 5.85 -7.86
N GLN A 206 -17.30 4.62 -8.26
CA GLN A 206 -17.10 3.42 -7.46
C GLN A 206 -16.29 2.39 -8.26
N THR A 207 -15.33 1.75 -7.62
CA THR A 207 -14.51 0.69 -8.20
C THR A 207 -15.00 -0.69 -7.76
N ASN A 208 -15.70 -0.77 -6.64
CA ASN A 208 -16.25 -1.99 -6.07
C ASN A 208 -17.67 -1.79 -5.54
N SER A 209 -18.38 -2.88 -5.33
CA SER A 209 -19.72 -2.88 -4.74
C SER A 209 -19.67 -2.50 -3.27
N TRP A 210 -20.57 -1.61 -2.83
CA TRP A 210 -20.76 -1.32 -1.41
C TRP A 210 -21.14 -2.58 -0.64
N LEU A 211 -22.10 -3.35 -1.14
CA LEU A 211 -22.61 -4.54 -0.47
C LEU A 211 -21.51 -5.56 -0.17
N GLU A 212 -20.56 -5.72 -1.10
CA GLU A 212 -19.45 -6.64 -0.88
C GLU A 212 -18.47 -6.12 0.16
N VAL A 213 -18.11 -4.84 0.08
CA VAL A 213 -17.14 -4.26 1.02
C VAL A 213 -17.73 -4.04 2.41
N ALA A 214 -19.03 -3.79 2.52
CA ALA A 214 -19.74 -3.61 3.80
C ALA A 214 -19.69 -4.86 4.69
N LYS A 215 -19.59 -6.07 4.12
CA LYS A 215 -19.40 -7.33 4.84
C LYS A 215 -18.20 -7.31 5.81
N LEU A 216 -17.23 -6.43 5.58
CA LEU A 216 -16.09 -6.24 6.48
C LEU A 216 -16.47 -5.66 7.84
N LEU A 217 -17.63 -5.00 7.95
CA LEU A 217 -18.10 -4.39 9.20
C LEU A 217 -18.93 -5.35 10.05
N GLY A 218 -19.60 -6.30 9.40
CA GLY A 218 -20.50 -7.22 10.06
C GLY A 218 -21.47 -7.85 9.06
N GLU A 219 -22.29 -8.76 9.56
CA GLU A 219 -23.22 -9.55 8.76
C GLU A 219 -24.40 -8.72 8.26
N ILE A 220 -24.74 -8.88 6.97
CA ILE A 220 -25.96 -8.35 6.37
C ILE A 220 -27.03 -9.42 6.51
N VAL A 221 -27.93 -9.25 7.50
CA VAL A 221 -28.86 -10.30 7.95
C VAL A 221 -30.19 -10.28 7.22
N GLU A 222 -30.61 -9.16 6.64
CA GLU A 222 -31.91 -9.03 6.02
C GLU A 222 -31.88 -8.04 4.84
N LYS A 223 -32.74 -8.30 3.86
CA LYS A 223 -33.03 -7.40 2.75
C LYS A 223 -34.53 -7.26 2.54
N THR A 224 -35.06 -6.06 2.69
CA THR A 224 -36.48 -5.74 2.44
C THR A 224 -36.57 -4.61 1.40
N GLY A 225 -36.90 -4.94 0.16
CA GLY A 225 -36.86 -4.00 -0.96
C GLY A 225 -35.44 -3.50 -1.23
N GLU A 226 -35.24 -2.19 -1.14
CA GLU A 226 -33.90 -1.54 -1.27
C GLU A 226 -33.18 -1.34 0.06
N THR A 227 -33.81 -1.72 1.18
CA THR A 227 -33.25 -1.57 2.52
C THR A 227 -32.60 -2.87 2.97
N TYR A 228 -31.41 -2.75 3.54
CA TYR A 228 -30.61 -3.83 4.12
C TYR A 228 -30.49 -3.60 5.62
N THR A 229 -30.50 -4.67 6.39
CA THR A 229 -30.19 -4.67 7.83
C THR A 229 -28.83 -5.30 8.05
N GLN A 230 -27.95 -4.58 8.72
CA GLN A 230 -26.59 -5.03 9.03
C GLN A 230 -26.34 -4.99 10.53
N ILE A 231 -25.72 -6.03 11.07
CA ILE A 231 -25.26 -6.08 12.46
C ILE A 231 -23.79 -5.66 12.49
N ILE A 232 -23.51 -4.52 13.12
CA ILE A 232 -22.17 -4.00 13.34
C ILE A 232 -21.94 -3.86 14.83
N ASP A 233 -20.92 -4.52 15.38
CA ASP A 233 -20.62 -4.50 16.81
C ASP A 233 -21.83 -4.76 17.71
N ARG A 234 -22.60 -5.81 17.37
CA ARG A 234 -23.85 -6.25 18.06
C ARG A 234 -25.01 -5.26 18.01
N GLN A 235 -24.90 -4.18 17.26
CA GLN A 235 -25.98 -3.23 17.03
C GLN A 235 -26.53 -3.36 15.62
N SER A 236 -27.84 -3.17 15.47
CA SER A 236 -28.52 -3.25 14.19
C SER A 236 -28.60 -1.88 13.55
N TYR A 237 -28.18 -1.78 12.30
CA TYR A 237 -28.26 -0.60 11.45
C TYR A 237 -28.99 -0.95 10.16
N THR A 238 -29.81 -0.04 9.68
CA THR A 238 -30.39 -0.18 8.34
C THR A 238 -29.66 0.71 7.34
N PHE A 239 -29.54 0.25 6.11
CA PHE A 239 -28.98 1.06 5.05
C PHE A 239 -29.66 0.81 3.72
N THR A 240 -29.62 1.81 2.85
CA THR A 240 -30.07 1.72 1.45
C THR A 240 -28.92 2.00 0.51
N VAL A 241 -28.95 1.33 -0.65
CA VAL A 241 -27.99 1.57 -1.74
C VAL A 241 -28.80 1.97 -2.95
N SER A 242 -28.66 3.21 -3.39
CA SER A 242 -29.35 3.74 -4.57
C SER A 242 -28.36 4.46 -5.47
N ASN A 243 -28.15 3.94 -6.69
CA ASN A 243 -27.15 4.45 -7.63
C ASN A 243 -25.77 4.66 -6.97
N ASN A 244 -25.35 5.93 -6.89
CA ASN A 244 -24.06 6.32 -6.31
C ASN A 244 -24.21 6.85 -4.86
N THR A 245 -25.27 6.46 -4.15
CA THR A 245 -25.55 6.94 -2.80
C THR A 245 -25.79 5.76 -1.87
N VAL A 246 -25.20 5.83 -0.69
CA VAL A 246 -25.44 4.88 0.40
C VAL A 246 -25.84 5.66 1.65
N THR A 247 -26.97 5.29 2.26
CA THR A 247 -27.51 5.95 3.43
C THR A 247 -27.66 4.96 4.57
N TYR A 248 -27.02 5.23 5.69
CA TYR A 248 -27.15 4.46 6.95
C TYR A 248 -27.95 5.21 7.99
N GLN A 249 -28.69 4.46 8.81
CA GLN A 249 -29.43 4.94 9.98
C GLN A 249 -29.57 3.82 11.03
N PRO A 250 -29.80 4.11 12.34
CA PRO A 250 -29.77 5.45 12.90
C PRO A 250 -28.33 5.95 13.12
N TYR A 251 -28.05 7.18 12.71
CA TYR A 251 -26.74 7.82 12.94
C TYR A 251 -26.48 8.11 14.43
N SER A 252 -27.53 8.49 15.18
CA SER A 252 -27.46 8.78 16.61
C SER A 252 -26.99 7.60 17.48
N ALA A 253 -27.16 6.37 16.98
CA ALA A 253 -26.68 5.16 17.66
C ALA A 253 -25.21 4.80 17.33
N MET A 254 -24.57 5.51 16.39
CA MET A 254 -23.24 5.20 15.90
C MET A 254 -22.16 5.85 16.79
N ASP A 255 -21.26 5.04 17.27
CA ASP A 255 -20.04 5.55 17.90
C ASP A 255 -18.99 5.97 16.85
N ARG A 256 -17.87 6.53 17.33
CA ARG A 256 -16.78 6.99 16.46
C ARG A 256 -16.11 5.84 15.69
N PHE A 257 -16.13 4.62 16.22
CA PHE A 257 -15.54 3.45 15.54
C PHE A 257 -16.40 3.05 14.35
N VAL A 258 -17.71 2.91 14.54
CA VAL A 258 -18.64 2.58 13.44
C VAL A 258 -18.55 3.61 12.32
N ILE A 259 -18.57 4.92 12.65
CA ILE A 259 -18.46 6.00 11.66
C ILE A 259 -17.10 5.92 10.93
N SER A 260 -16.01 5.71 11.65
CA SER A 260 -14.67 5.58 11.07
C SER A 260 -14.59 4.38 10.12
N HIS A 261 -15.20 3.26 10.47
CA HIS A 261 -15.22 2.06 9.66
C HIS A 261 -16.09 2.22 8.42
N LEU A 262 -17.26 2.86 8.53
CA LEU A 262 -18.09 3.21 7.36
C LEU A 262 -17.33 4.10 6.37
N ARG A 263 -16.59 5.11 6.87
CA ARG A 263 -15.68 5.92 6.04
C ARG A 263 -14.59 5.07 5.38
N GLY A 264 -14.04 4.09 6.12
CA GLY A 264 -13.06 3.12 5.59
C GLY A 264 -13.64 2.28 4.45
N VAL A 265 -14.86 1.78 4.59
CA VAL A 265 -15.60 1.09 3.52
C VAL A 265 -15.82 2.01 2.33
N ALA A 266 -16.34 3.22 2.56
CA ALA A 266 -16.60 4.20 1.51
C ALA A 266 -15.31 4.50 0.70
N ASN A 267 -14.20 4.75 1.39
CA ASN A 267 -12.91 4.97 0.75
C ASN A 267 -12.44 3.73 -0.04
N LYS A 268 -12.62 2.52 0.49
CA LYS A 268 -12.24 1.30 -0.24
C LYS A 268 -13.10 1.10 -1.49
N VAL A 269 -14.40 1.35 -1.42
CA VAL A 269 -15.32 1.31 -2.57
C VAL A 269 -14.90 2.31 -3.65
N ALA A 270 -14.50 3.52 -3.26
CA ALA A 270 -14.16 4.60 -4.18
C ALA A 270 -12.78 4.44 -4.85
N TYR A 271 -11.77 3.92 -4.13
CA TYR A 271 -10.36 4.03 -4.57
C TYR A 271 -9.65 2.70 -4.81
N CYS A 272 -10.29 1.55 -4.66
CA CYS A 272 -9.59 0.26 -4.83
C CYS A 272 -9.01 0.13 -6.25
N VAL A 273 -7.74 -0.26 -6.31
CA VAL A 273 -6.99 -0.50 -7.56
C VAL A 273 -6.45 -1.94 -7.65
N GLY A 274 -6.99 -2.85 -6.85
CA GLY A 274 -6.57 -4.26 -6.88
C GLY A 274 -5.16 -4.56 -6.37
N CYS A 275 -4.52 -3.66 -5.63
CA CYS A 275 -3.11 -3.77 -5.23
C CYS A 275 -2.77 -4.90 -4.24
N LYS A 276 -3.74 -5.68 -3.80
CA LYS A 276 -3.62 -6.83 -2.89
C LYS A 276 -2.99 -6.55 -1.50
N ALA A 277 -2.78 -5.27 -1.14
CA ALA A 277 -2.24 -4.92 0.19
C ALA A 277 -3.15 -5.42 1.33
N CYS A 278 -4.47 -5.33 1.18
CA CYS A 278 -5.45 -5.83 2.14
C CYS A 278 -5.48 -7.38 2.22
N VAL A 279 -5.20 -8.08 1.12
CA VAL A 279 -5.12 -9.55 1.10
C VAL A 279 -4.02 -10.04 2.04
N VAL A 280 -2.83 -9.44 1.95
CA VAL A 280 -1.70 -9.86 2.79
C VAL A 280 -1.79 -9.34 4.23
N GLN A 281 -2.56 -8.28 4.46
CA GLN A 281 -2.83 -7.73 5.81
C GLN A 281 -3.95 -8.46 6.55
N CYS A 282 -4.79 -9.24 5.86
CA CYS A 282 -5.85 -10.00 6.49
C CYS A 282 -5.26 -11.11 7.36
N PRO A 283 -5.57 -11.19 8.67
CA PRO A 283 -4.99 -12.21 9.54
C PRO A 283 -5.58 -13.60 9.31
N VAL A 284 -6.78 -13.69 8.71
CA VAL A 284 -7.53 -14.96 8.56
C VAL A 284 -7.79 -15.34 7.10
N GLY A 285 -7.22 -14.62 6.12
CA GLY A 285 -7.38 -14.96 4.71
C GLY A 285 -8.78 -14.75 4.13
N ALA A 286 -9.61 -13.94 4.78
CA ALA A 286 -10.98 -13.67 4.35
C ALA A 286 -11.08 -12.76 3.11
N PHE A 287 -9.97 -12.14 2.69
CA PHE A 287 -9.96 -11.12 1.66
C PHE A 287 -9.34 -11.63 0.37
N GLU A 288 -10.08 -11.54 -0.73
CA GLU A 288 -9.64 -11.92 -2.06
C GLU A 288 -9.81 -10.75 -3.05
N ILE A 289 -8.96 -10.66 -4.03
CA ILE A 289 -9.07 -9.76 -5.19
C ILE A 289 -9.08 -10.62 -6.44
N THR A 290 -10.13 -10.52 -7.22
CA THR A 290 -10.31 -11.22 -8.49
C THR A 290 -9.39 -10.65 -9.59
N GLU A 291 -9.31 -11.31 -10.73
CA GLU A 291 -8.51 -10.87 -11.88
C GLU A 291 -8.99 -9.52 -12.46
N ASP A 292 -10.27 -9.24 -12.40
CA ASP A 292 -10.86 -7.94 -12.78
C ASP A 292 -10.82 -6.89 -11.66
N ASN A 293 -9.97 -7.10 -10.64
CA ASN A 293 -9.74 -6.22 -9.50
C ASN A 293 -10.96 -5.99 -8.59
N LYS A 294 -11.91 -6.94 -8.58
CA LYS A 294 -13.05 -6.90 -7.66
C LYS A 294 -12.70 -7.52 -6.32
N ILE A 295 -13.26 -6.94 -5.28
CA ILE A 295 -13.15 -7.44 -3.91
C ILE A 295 -14.15 -8.57 -3.73
N LEU A 296 -13.70 -9.66 -3.13
CA LEU A 296 -14.53 -10.74 -2.60
C LEU A 296 -14.17 -10.98 -1.13
N ILE A 297 -15.18 -11.07 -0.29
CA ILE A 297 -15.04 -11.33 1.14
C ILE A 297 -15.64 -12.68 1.47
N ARG A 298 -14.81 -13.59 2.00
CA ARG A 298 -15.25 -14.84 2.58
C ARG A 298 -15.75 -14.58 4.00
N GLU A 299 -17.08 -14.41 4.12
CA GLU A 299 -17.74 -14.02 5.37
C GLU A 299 -17.49 -15.04 6.48
N GLU A 300 -17.47 -16.32 6.13
CA GLU A 300 -17.20 -17.42 7.06
C GLU A 300 -15.80 -17.38 7.73
N LEU A 301 -14.87 -16.64 7.14
CA LEU A 301 -13.53 -16.42 7.69
C LEU A 301 -13.36 -15.03 8.32
N CYS A 302 -14.21 -14.06 7.96
CA CYS A 302 -14.03 -12.68 8.36
C CYS A 302 -14.31 -12.48 9.86
N ILE A 303 -13.33 -12.01 10.60
CA ILE A 303 -13.45 -11.69 12.03
C ILE A 303 -13.75 -10.20 12.29
N HIS A 304 -14.12 -9.45 11.29
CA HIS A 304 -14.49 -8.03 11.34
C HIS A 304 -13.47 -7.13 12.06
N CYS A 305 -12.16 -7.46 12.00
CA CYS A 305 -11.09 -6.72 12.67
C CYS A 305 -10.78 -5.34 12.05
N ALA A 306 -11.43 -4.98 10.96
CA ALA A 306 -11.30 -3.73 10.21
C ALA A 306 -9.89 -3.37 9.68
N ASN A 307 -8.87 -4.22 9.87
CA ASN A 307 -7.49 -3.96 9.42
C ASN A 307 -7.37 -3.59 7.93
N CYS A 308 -8.28 -4.08 7.09
CA CYS A 308 -8.28 -3.85 5.65
C CYS A 308 -8.99 -2.54 5.22
N ILE A 309 -9.77 -1.91 6.08
CA ILE A 309 -10.53 -0.68 5.82
C ILE A 309 -10.08 0.51 6.66
N GLU A 310 -9.21 0.31 7.65
CA GLU A 310 -8.67 1.39 8.45
C GLU A 310 -8.03 2.46 7.55
N PHE A 311 -8.38 3.73 7.76
CA PHE A 311 -7.87 4.83 6.93
C PHE A 311 -6.63 5.49 7.53
N THR A 312 -6.42 5.35 8.82
CA THR A 312 -5.28 5.89 9.56
C THR A 312 -4.20 4.84 9.83
N GLY A 313 -3.00 5.27 10.21
CA GLY A 313 -1.90 4.37 10.54
C GLY A 313 -1.27 3.65 9.35
N THR A 314 -0.69 2.48 9.58
CA THR A 314 0.05 1.69 8.57
C THR A 314 -0.81 0.63 7.87
N LYS A 315 -1.96 0.28 8.43
CA LYS A 315 -2.93 -0.71 7.92
C LYS A 315 -3.98 -0.06 7.02
N GLY A 316 -4.83 -0.86 6.41
CA GLY A 316 -5.99 -0.42 5.65
C GLY A 316 -5.76 -0.19 4.16
N CYS A 317 -6.64 0.57 3.53
CA CYS A 317 -6.62 0.75 2.08
C CYS A 317 -5.47 1.63 1.61
N LEU A 318 -4.44 1.01 1.03
CA LEU A 318 -3.26 1.71 0.51
C LEU A 318 -3.62 2.69 -0.62
N ALA A 319 -4.52 2.29 -1.52
CA ALA A 319 -4.97 3.12 -2.63
C ALA A 319 -5.70 4.37 -2.12
N ALA A 320 -6.65 4.22 -1.21
CA ALA A 320 -7.37 5.35 -0.63
C ALA A 320 -6.41 6.35 0.02
N LYS A 321 -5.45 5.89 0.83
CA LYS A 321 -4.42 6.75 1.46
C LYS A 321 -3.54 7.49 0.46
N SER A 322 -3.32 6.91 -0.73
CA SER A 322 -2.45 7.47 -1.75
C SER A 322 -3.17 8.43 -2.71
N LEU A 323 -4.48 8.24 -2.88
CA LEU A 323 -5.29 8.91 -3.90
C LEU A 323 -6.28 9.92 -3.33
N TYR A 324 -6.71 9.75 -2.08
CA TYR A 324 -7.59 10.70 -1.42
C TYR A 324 -6.93 12.09 -1.32
N THR A 325 -7.72 13.11 -1.56
CA THR A 325 -7.36 14.51 -1.30
C THR A 325 -8.42 15.14 -0.40
N THR A 326 -8.00 15.71 0.71
CA THR A 326 -8.82 16.71 1.41
C THR A 326 -9.04 17.89 0.47
N GLY A 327 -10.29 18.24 0.22
CA GLY A 327 -10.67 19.42 -0.58
C GLY A 327 -10.12 20.70 0.00
#